data_5ee23a2230c8c74a2bfbeaa01725073a
#
_entry.id   5ee23a2230c8c74a2bfbeaa01725073a
#
_cell.length_a   1.000
_cell.length_b   1.000
_cell.length_c   1.000
_cell.angle_alpha   90.00
_cell.angle_beta   90.00
_cell.angle_gamma   90.00
#
_symmetry.space_group_name_H-M   'P 1'
#
loop_
_entity.id
_entity.type
_entity.pdbx_description
1 polymer ?
#
loop_
_entity_poly.entity_id
_entity_poly.type
_entity_poly.pdbx_seq_one_letter_code
_entity_poly.pdbx_strand_id
1 'polypeptide(L)'
;VSDSNLNLFFLSADKSKHIQHIKIIPEISATIYKDQKDWEKIKGIQMSGIVDEIKGQDREDAISQYLAKYEYLYRVINEPSNQDEEKIGSQFSSIPFFKLQPTFIRIINNQVAFGHREQIEKREGRWEIF
;
A
#
# COMPACT_ATOMS: atom_id res chain seq x y z
N VAL A 1 2.37 3.28 1.34
CA VAL A 1 3.29 3.37 2.49
C VAL A 1 3.31 2.05 3.21
N SER A 2 4.45 1.65 3.73
CA SER A 2 4.63 0.39 4.46
C SER A 2 5.24 0.63 5.83
N ASP A 3 5.02 -0.32 6.74
CA ASP A 3 5.63 -0.34 8.07
C ASP A 3 6.69 -1.45 8.20
N SER A 4 7.31 -1.56 9.38
CA SER A 4 8.32 -2.58 9.68
C SER A 4 7.79 -4.02 9.71
N ASN A 5 6.48 -4.20 9.79
CA ASN A 5 5.80 -5.50 9.74
C ASN A 5 5.39 -5.90 8.32
N LEU A 6 5.85 -5.15 7.32
CA LEU A 6 5.53 -5.33 5.90
C LEU A 6 4.05 -5.07 5.55
N ASN A 7 3.28 -4.46 6.43
CA ASN A 7 1.94 -4.02 6.10
C ASN A 7 1.99 -2.88 5.08
N LEU A 8 1.04 -2.87 4.15
CA LEU A 8 0.85 -1.75 3.23
C LEU A 8 -0.36 -0.93 3.62
N PHE A 9 -0.17 0.38 3.64
CA PHE A 9 -1.24 1.34 3.88
C PHE A 9 -1.59 2.06 2.59
N PHE A 10 -2.87 2.13 2.29
CA PHE A 10 -3.38 2.85 1.14
C PHE A 10 -4.70 3.54 1.46
N LEU A 11 -5.03 4.52 0.65
CA LEU A 11 -6.29 5.24 0.75
C LEU A 11 -7.12 4.99 -0.52
N SER A 12 -8.42 4.95 -0.35
CA SER A 12 -9.34 4.78 -1.49
C SER A 12 -10.73 5.23 -1.13
N ALA A 13 -11.46 5.75 -2.13
CA ALA A 13 -12.84 6.14 -1.95
C ALA A 13 -13.70 4.94 -1.58
N ASP A 14 -14.57 5.11 -0.60
CA ASP A 14 -15.45 4.05 -0.06
C ASP A 14 -16.35 3.43 -1.15
N LYS A 15 -16.76 4.22 -2.13
CA LYS A 15 -17.61 3.79 -3.25
C LYS A 15 -16.85 3.16 -4.42
N SER A 16 -15.52 3.09 -4.36
CA SER A 16 -14.75 2.49 -5.44
C SER A 16 -15.05 0.98 -5.55
N LYS A 17 -14.99 0.47 -6.77
CA LYS A 17 -15.35 -0.92 -7.07
C LYS A 17 -14.49 -1.92 -6.28
N HIS A 18 -13.18 -1.67 -6.18
CA HIS A 18 -12.29 -2.55 -5.44
C HIS A 18 -12.56 -2.53 -3.93
N ILE A 19 -12.95 -1.39 -3.35
CA ILE A 19 -13.35 -1.34 -1.94
C ILE A 19 -14.66 -2.08 -1.69
N GLN A 20 -15.62 -1.98 -2.59
CA GLN A 20 -16.85 -2.77 -2.48
C GLN A 20 -16.55 -4.27 -2.51
N HIS A 21 -15.61 -4.71 -3.35
CA HIS A 21 -15.17 -6.10 -3.38
C HIS A 21 -14.44 -6.51 -2.09
N ILE A 22 -13.56 -5.67 -1.55
CA ILE A 22 -12.83 -5.93 -0.29
C ILE A 22 -13.78 -6.09 0.90
N LYS A 23 -14.88 -5.33 0.93
CA LYS A 23 -15.91 -5.46 1.99
C LYS A 23 -16.59 -6.83 1.99
N ILE A 24 -16.65 -7.49 0.85
CA ILE A 24 -17.26 -8.82 0.70
C ILE A 24 -16.19 -9.90 0.90
N ILE A 25 -15.04 -9.76 0.24
CA ILE A 25 -13.90 -10.70 0.30
C ILE A 25 -12.65 -9.89 0.64
N PRO A 26 -12.22 -9.90 1.92
CA PRO A 26 -11.09 -9.08 2.36
C PRO A 26 -9.73 -9.64 1.93
N GLU A 27 -9.67 -10.85 1.42
CA GLU A 27 -8.46 -11.44 0.86
C GLU A 27 -8.17 -10.85 -0.51
N ILE A 28 -7.02 -10.22 -0.67
CA ILE A 28 -6.61 -9.60 -1.93
C ILE A 28 -5.16 -9.91 -2.28
N SER A 29 -4.84 -9.66 -3.53
CA SER A 29 -3.46 -9.63 -4.02
C SER A 29 -3.09 -8.23 -4.47
N ALA A 30 -1.84 -7.86 -4.27
CA ALA A 30 -1.27 -6.60 -4.71
C ALA A 30 0.07 -6.83 -5.39
N THR A 31 0.39 -5.97 -6.35
CA THR A 31 1.68 -5.99 -7.04
C THR A 31 2.29 -4.60 -6.98
N ILE A 32 3.57 -4.55 -6.66
CA ILE A 32 4.37 -3.33 -6.64
C ILE A 32 5.54 -3.53 -7.59
N TYR A 33 5.66 -2.68 -8.57
CA TYR A 33 6.78 -2.73 -9.52
C TYR A 33 7.10 -1.32 -10.02
N LYS A 34 8.35 -1.17 -10.46
CA LYS A 34 8.77 0.02 -11.19
C LYS A 34 8.63 -0.27 -12.68
N ASP A 35 8.02 0.65 -13.42
CA ASP A 35 7.93 0.54 -14.86
C ASP A 35 9.33 0.47 -15.49
N GLN A 36 9.60 -0.55 -16.28
CA GLN A 36 10.87 -0.83 -16.92
C GLN A 36 10.66 -1.31 -18.36
N LYS A 37 11.40 -0.72 -19.31
CA LYS A 37 11.38 -1.14 -20.71
C LYS A 37 12.32 -2.31 -21.00
N ASP A 38 13.30 -2.52 -20.12
CA ASP A 38 14.31 -3.54 -20.24
C ASP A 38 13.98 -4.69 -19.29
N TRP A 39 13.69 -5.87 -19.84
CA TRP A 39 13.30 -7.04 -19.05
C TRP A 39 14.36 -7.48 -18.04
N GLU A 40 15.66 -7.25 -18.31
CA GLU A 40 16.74 -7.56 -17.38
C GLU A 40 16.68 -6.73 -16.08
N LYS A 41 16.02 -5.58 -16.13
CA LYS A 41 15.87 -4.67 -14.98
C LYS A 41 14.56 -4.84 -14.23
N ILE A 42 13.71 -5.74 -14.68
CA ILE A 42 12.41 -5.96 -14.02
C ILE A 42 12.62 -6.49 -12.60
N LYS A 43 12.09 -5.75 -11.66
CA LYS A 43 11.95 -6.12 -10.26
C LYS A 43 10.53 -5.83 -9.80
N GLY A 44 9.98 -6.75 -9.04
CA GLY A 44 8.63 -6.56 -8.53
C GLY A 44 8.37 -7.36 -7.28
N ILE A 45 7.35 -6.95 -6.56
CA ILE A 45 6.84 -7.63 -5.38
C ILE A 45 5.39 -7.97 -5.66
N GLN A 46 5.06 -9.24 -5.51
CA GLN A 46 3.68 -9.72 -5.48
C GLN A 46 3.37 -10.14 -4.05
N MET A 47 2.21 -9.76 -3.56
CA MET A 47 1.79 -10.16 -2.23
C MET A 47 0.30 -10.48 -2.21
N SER A 48 -0.09 -11.34 -1.29
CA SER A 48 -1.48 -11.55 -0.94
C SER A 48 -1.66 -11.50 0.57
N GLY A 49 -2.83 -11.11 0.99
CA GLY A 49 -3.13 -10.94 2.41
C GLY A 49 -4.54 -10.43 2.62
N ILE A 50 -4.79 -9.94 3.82
CA ILE A 50 -6.11 -9.48 4.26
C ILE A 50 -6.08 -7.96 4.40
N VAL A 51 -7.14 -7.32 3.90
CA VAL A 51 -7.33 -5.87 4.00
C VAL A 51 -8.42 -5.55 5.01
N ASP A 52 -8.10 -4.61 5.89
CA ASP A 52 -9.04 -3.98 6.82
C ASP A 52 -9.00 -2.46 6.71
N GLU A 53 -10.16 -1.81 6.88
CA GLU A 53 -10.19 -0.37 7.09
C GLU A 53 -9.63 -0.06 8.47
N ILE A 54 -8.74 0.92 8.55
CA ILE A 54 -8.18 1.39 9.82
C ILE A 54 -8.81 2.68 10.26
N LYS A 55 -9.03 2.81 11.58
CA LYS A 55 -9.66 3.97 12.22
C LYS A 55 -8.91 4.36 13.49
N GLY A 56 -9.26 5.51 14.08
CA GLY A 56 -8.68 5.98 15.33
C GLY A 56 -7.17 6.23 15.23
N GLN A 57 -6.41 5.83 16.25
CA GLN A 57 -4.98 6.09 16.33
C GLN A 57 -4.19 5.41 15.21
N ASP A 58 -4.56 4.20 14.79
CA ASP A 58 -3.91 3.49 13.68
C ASP A 58 -4.02 4.29 12.37
N ARG A 59 -5.18 4.91 12.14
CA ARG A 59 -5.38 5.81 11.00
C ARG A 59 -4.50 7.05 11.10
N GLU A 60 -4.43 7.69 12.25
CA GLU A 60 -3.58 8.88 12.46
C GLU A 60 -2.09 8.56 12.25
N ASP A 61 -1.62 7.41 12.73
CA ASP A 61 -0.26 6.94 12.52
C ASP A 61 0.04 6.69 11.04
N ALA A 62 -0.88 6.06 10.31
CA ALA A 62 -0.76 5.82 8.87
C ALA A 62 -0.75 7.14 8.07
N ILE A 63 -1.59 8.11 8.44
CA ILE A 63 -1.59 9.46 7.84
C ILE A 63 -0.24 10.12 8.06
N SER A 64 0.30 10.09 9.26
CA SER A 64 1.60 10.69 9.60
C SER A 64 2.73 10.11 8.74
N GLN A 65 2.77 8.78 8.58
CA GLN A 65 3.74 8.11 7.71
C GLN A 65 3.55 8.49 6.23
N TYR A 66 2.29 8.59 5.79
CA TYR A 66 1.97 8.96 4.42
C TYR A 66 2.44 10.38 4.10
N LEU A 67 2.17 11.33 4.99
CA LEU A 67 2.57 12.72 4.84
C LEU A 67 4.09 12.92 4.98
N ALA A 68 4.76 12.12 5.80
CA ALA A 68 6.22 12.12 5.88
C ALA A 68 6.88 11.68 4.56
N LYS A 69 6.25 10.77 3.83
CA LYS A 69 6.71 10.34 2.52
C LYS A 69 6.39 11.36 1.41
N TYR A 70 5.26 12.00 1.50
CA TYR A 70 4.73 12.92 0.47
C TYR A 70 4.65 14.35 1.01
N GLU A 71 5.79 15.01 1.16
CA GLU A 71 5.91 16.38 1.69
C GLU A 71 5.03 17.38 0.94
N TYR A 72 4.91 17.24 -0.36
CA TYR A 72 4.03 18.08 -1.18
C TYR A 72 2.57 18.03 -0.67
N LEU A 73 2.09 16.85 -0.36
CA LEU A 73 0.72 16.66 0.15
C LEU A 73 0.54 17.29 1.52
N TYR A 74 1.55 17.18 2.40
CA TYR A 74 1.56 17.86 3.69
C TYR A 74 1.39 19.37 3.53
N ARG A 75 2.13 19.98 2.60
CA ARG A 75 2.01 21.42 2.30
C ARG A 75 0.60 21.77 1.79
N VAL A 76 0.07 21.03 0.84
CA VAL A 76 -1.26 21.26 0.26
C VAL A 76 -2.35 21.22 1.35
N ILE A 77 -2.25 20.31 2.30
CA ILE A 77 -3.23 20.16 3.38
C ILE A 77 -3.12 21.30 4.40
N ASN A 78 -1.92 21.67 4.79
CA ASN A 78 -1.71 22.64 5.87
C ASN A 78 -1.64 24.09 5.38
N GLU A 79 -1.19 24.30 4.16
CA GLU A 79 -0.99 25.64 3.55
C GLU A 79 -1.56 25.68 2.12
N PRO A 80 -2.87 25.48 1.93
CA PRO A 80 -3.46 25.50 0.60
C PRO A 80 -3.32 26.87 -0.06
N SER A 81 -2.90 26.89 -1.32
CA SER A 81 -2.67 28.11 -2.10
C SER A 81 -3.89 28.55 -2.93
N ASN A 82 -4.89 27.68 -3.09
CA ASN A 82 -6.08 27.91 -3.91
C ASN A 82 -7.24 26.99 -3.50
N GLN A 83 -8.40 27.17 -4.12
CA GLN A 83 -9.60 26.38 -3.80
C GLN A 83 -9.45 24.89 -4.14
N ASP A 84 -8.71 24.54 -5.17
CA ASP A 84 -8.47 23.15 -5.54
C ASP A 84 -7.63 22.43 -4.48
N GLU A 85 -6.61 23.10 -3.94
CA GLU A 85 -5.80 22.57 -2.85
C GLU A 85 -6.60 22.45 -1.53
N GLU A 86 -7.47 23.39 -1.21
CA GLU A 86 -8.40 23.30 -0.08
C GLU A 86 -9.33 22.09 -0.22
N LYS A 87 -9.81 21.82 -1.42
CA LYS A 87 -10.66 20.66 -1.72
C LYS A 87 -9.89 19.35 -1.56
N ILE A 88 -8.66 19.31 -2.04
CA ILE A 88 -7.77 18.13 -1.85
C ILE A 88 -7.58 17.84 -0.37
N GLY A 89 -7.25 18.85 0.44
CA GLY A 89 -7.10 18.70 1.90
C GLY A 89 -8.35 18.20 2.58
N SER A 90 -9.51 18.75 2.21
CA SER A 90 -10.83 18.32 2.74
C SER A 90 -11.12 16.85 2.36
N GLN A 91 -10.86 16.45 1.13
CA GLN A 91 -11.04 15.08 0.68
C GLN A 91 -10.10 14.11 1.41
N PHE A 92 -8.83 14.50 1.58
CA PHE A 92 -7.83 13.70 2.27
C PHE A 92 -8.22 13.42 3.74
N SER A 93 -8.76 14.43 4.43
CA SER A 93 -9.15 14.28 5.84
C SER A 93 -10.32 13.30 6.05
N SER A 94 -11.14 13.07 5.04
CA SER A 94 -12.33 12.19 5.10
C SER A 94 -12.17 10.86 4.38
N ILE A 95 -11.14 10.70 3.53
CA ILE A 95 -10.96 9.47 2.75
C ILE A 95 -10.60 8.29 3.65
N PRO A 96 -11.21 7.11 3.46
CA PRO A 96 -10.85 5.92 4.22
C PRO A 96 -9.41 5.46 3.95
N PHE A 97 -8.75 5.02 5.03
CA PHE A 97 -7.44 4.35 4.98
C PHE A 97 -7.61 2.87 5.23
N PHE A 98 -6.82 2.09 4.51
CA PHE A 98 -6.83 0.63 4.57
C PHE A 98 -5.43 0.10 4.85
N LYS A 99 -5.39 -1.05 5.50
CA LYS A 99 -4.16 -1.79 5.77
C LYS A 99 -4.26 -3.18 5.13
N LEU A 100 -3.33 -3.49 4.25
CA LEU A 100 -3.10 -4.84 3.76
C LEU A 100 -2.07 -5.51 4.67
N GLN A 101 -2.46 -6.59 5.34
CA GLN A 101 -1.60 -7.44 6.14
C GLN A 101 -1.20 -8.65 5.29
N PRO A 102 0.01 -8.68 4.74
CA PRO A 102 0.40 -9.77 3.86
C PRO A 102 0.62 -11.07 4.64
N THR A 103 0.21 -12.17 4.02
CA THR A 103 0.49 -13.54 4.47
C THR A 103 1.44 -14.26 3.53
N PHE A 104 1.59 -13.75 2.32
CA PHE A 104 2.48 -14.26 1.28
C PHE A 104 3.13 -13.10 0.54
N ILE A 105 4.44 -13.21 0.32
CA ILE A 105 5.20 -12.24 -0.48
C ILE A 105 6.13 -13.00 -1.42
N ARG A 106 6.12 -12.62 -2.69
CA ARG A 106 7.05 -13.08 -3.73
C ARG A 106 7.81 -11.91 -4.30
N ILE A 107 9.13 -12.01 -4.32
CA ILE A 107 10.01 -11.04 -4.95
C ILE A 107 10.48 -11.62 -6.28
N ILE A 108 10.33 -10.86 -7.34
CA ILE A 108 10.84 -11.18 -8.68
C ILE A 108 12.01 -10.25 -8.95
N ASN A 109 13.14 -10.81 -9.38
CA ASN A 109 14.32 -10.03 -9.69
C ASN A 109 15.08 -10.61 -10.91
N ASN A 110 14.81 -10.06 -12.08
CA ASN A 110 15.44 -10.48 -13.32
C ASN A 110 16.93 -10.08 -13.43
N GLN A 111 17.42 -9.21 -12.54
CA GLN A 111 18.86 -8.90 -12.51
C GLN A 111 19.71 -10.05 -11.95
N VAL A 112 19.13 -10.95 -11.18
CA VAL A 112 19.81 -12.16 -10.69
C VAL A 112 19.80 -13.20 -11.80
N ALA A 113 18.63 -13.52 -12.35
CA ALA A 113 18.42 -14.40 -13.48
C ALA A 113 17.01 -14.18 -14.03
N PHE A 114 16.74 -14.53 -15.27
CA PHE A 114 15.41 -14.45 -15.85
C PHE A 114 14.39 -15.25 -15.02
N GLY A 115 13.39 -14.56 -14.51
CA GLY A 115 12.33 -15.17 -13.69
C GLY A 115 12.78 -15.60 -12.29
N HIS A 116 13.94 -15.13 -11.81
CA HIS A 116 14.38 -15.40 -10.44
C HIS A 116 13.34 -14.95 -9.42
N ARG A 117 13.01 -15.84 -8.48
CA ARG A 117 11.96 -15.63 -7.48
C ARG A 117 12.43 -16.06 -6.11
N GLU A 118 12.06 -15.27 -5.11
CA GLU A 118 12.19 -15.59 -3.71
C GLU A 118 10.82 -15.40 -3.05
N GLN A 119 10.45 -16.30 -2.16
CA GLN A 119 9.12 -16.32 -1.55
C GLN A 119 9.22 -16.48 -0.05
N ILE A 120 8.35 -15.77 0.65
CA ILE A 120 8.12 -15.94 2.08
C ILE A 120 6.62 -16.09 2.34
N GLU A 121 6.28 -16.90 3.30
CA GLU A 121 4.91 -17.13 3.74
C GLU A 121 4.82 -16.99 5.25
N LYS A 122 3.73 -16.44 5.73
CA LYS A 122 3.48 -16.28 7.16
C LYS A 122 2.78 -17.53 7.68
N ARG A 123 3.46 -18.25 8.56
CA ARG A 123 2.94 -19.45 9.24
C ARG A 123 3.02 -19.23 10.74
N GLU A 124 1.91 -19.44 11.44
CA GLU A 124 1.83 -19.24 12.89
C GLU A 124 2.42 -17.91 13.38
N GLY A 125 2.17 -16.83 12.61
CA GLY A 125 2.65 -15.48 12.92
C GLY A 125 4.12 -15.20 12.59
N ARG A 126 4.85 -16.16 12.00
CA ARG A 126 6.26 -16.00 11.60
C ARG A 126 6.43 -16.08 10.09
N TRP A 127 7.36 -15.31 9.58
CA TRP A 127 7.75 -15.40 8.17
C TRP A 127 8.73 -16.57 7.95
N GLU A 128 8.41 -17.42 6.99
CA GLU A 128 9.23 -18.55 6.57
C GLU A 128 9.55 -18.45 5.09
N ILE A 129 10.80 -18.77 4.72
CA ILE A 129 11.26 -18.85 3.33
C ILE A 129 10.86 -20.22 2.76
N PHE A 130 10.38 -20.22 1.50
CA PHE A 130 10.08 -21.48 0.84
C PHE A 130 10.18 -21.42 -0.70
#